data_6e461903dbbab96b6fe663f34970cc0b
#
_entry.id   6e461903dbbab96b6fe663f34970cc0b
#
_cell.length_a   1.000
_cell.length_b   1.000
_cell.length_c   1.000
_cell.angle_alpha   90.00
_cell.angle_beta   90.00
_cell.angle_gamma   90.00
#
_symmetry.space_group_name_H-M   'P 1'
#
loop_
_entity.id
_entity.type
_entity.pdbx_description
1 polymer ?
#
loop_
_entity_poly.entity_id
_entity_poly.type
_entity_poly.pdbx_seq_one_letter_code
_entity_poly.pdbx_strand_id
1 'polypeptide(L)'
;MKRPPSTSSEFGEQKISGPNSDDNQSTASHVVSVYKGIGLKRGAEISPEPKHFVFDLDETLGSFSDLYTLFQCIDKFQTDYAINLYPDAASFIHETLDVCPEFFRYGIEIVLEYLYKQKEAGLCGGVYIYTNNVCLPDSWTSCITSYIEHKWNLHGLFDTIIRAFKIDGRIIEPNRTTHEKTHPDLLRCLFLPAKTEFCFIDNTMHPKMKHRYVCYLQPKPYYHVLTQSEIFARVASSKTGMLLNGRIGKLEMRMRDWYVNAGRLIDRAARQIYDVELDLKVSKSLMKYIRRVFHMSMRHPYTQRNRTLPHHTTQKLRV
;
A
#
# COMPACT_ATOMS: atom_id res chain seq x y z
N MET A 1 -13.38 16.99 -43.52
CA MET A 1 -13.27 16.07 -42.39
C MET A 1 -13.49 16.84 -41.10
N LYS A 2 -14.64 16.68 -40.46
CA LYS A 2 -15.01 17.36 -39.21
C LYS A 2 -14.42 16.56 -38.05
N ARG A 3 -13.72 17.26 -37.15
CA ARG A 3 -13.23 16.64 -35.86
C ARG A 3 -14.44 16.32 -34.99
N PRO A 4 -14.44 15.20 -34.27
CA PRO A 4 -15.47 14.92 -33.27
C PRO A 4 -15.30 15.84 -32.04
N PRO A 5 -16.39 16.17 -31.33
CA PRO A 5 -16.35 17.07 -30.20
C PRO A 5 -15.63 16.37 -29.01
N SER A 6 -14.78 17.16 -28.37
CA SER A 6 -14.12 16.79 -27.12
C SER A 6 -15.18 16.62 -26.02
N THR A 7 -15.32 15.44 -25.50
CA THR A 7 -16.10 15.17 -24.27
C THR A 7 -15.42 15.87 -23.10
N SER A 8 -16.01 16.97 -22.67
CA SER A 8 -15.65 17.69 -21.46
C SER A 8 -15.81 16.78 -20.23
N SER A 9 -14.75 16.75 -19.44
CA SER A 9 -14.54 15.98 -18.22
C SER A 9 -15.67 16.12 -17.20
N GLU A 10 -16.34 15.00 -16.89
CA GLU A 10 -17.22 14.84 -15.72
C GLU A 10 -16.44 14.71 -14.38
N PHE A 11 -15.30 15.36 -14.26
CA PHE A 11 -14.50 15.31 -13.04
C PHE A 11 -14.53 16.68 -12.36
N GLY A 12 -15.51 16.86 -11.48
CA GLY A 12 -15.46 17.93 -10.50
C GLY A 12 -14.43 17.58 -9.41
N GLU A 13 -13.27 18.22 -9.43
CA GLU A 13 -12.30 18.17 -8.35
C GLU A 13 -12.87 18.90 -7.12
N GLN A 14 -13.54 18.19 -6.22
CA GLN A 14 -13.66 18.68 -4.86
C GLN A 14 -12.42 18.26 -4.08
N LYS A 15 -11.41 19.12 -4.09
CA LYS A 15 -10.38 19.16 -3.06
C LYS A 15 -11.11 19.37 -1.73
N ILE A 16 -11.20 18.37 -0.88
CA ILE A 16 -11.70 18.58 0.47
C ILE A 16 -10.61 19.37 1.20
N SER A 17 -10.71 20.71 1.15
CA SER A 17 -10.07 21.57 2.12
C SER A 17 -10.52 21.11 3.49
N GLY A 18 -9.60 21.07 4.45
CA GLY A 18 -9.69 20.49 5.78
C GLY A 18 -10.93 20.82 6.62
N PRO A 19 -10.97 20.40 7.88
CA PRO A 19 -12.16 20.43 8.73
C PRO A 19 -12.73 21.84 8.83
N ASN A 20 -14.07 21.93 8.97
CA ASN A 20 -14.78 23.14 9.28
C ASN A 20 -14.01 23.96 10.33
N SER A 21 -13.89 25.23 10.04
CA SER A 21 -13.36 26.30 10.87
C SER A 21 -13.93 26.28 12.29
N ASP A 22 -13.16 25.69 13.19
CA ASP A 22 -13.05 26.02 14.60
C ASP A 22 -11.88 25.19 15.12
N ASP A 23 -10.67 25.61 14.83
CA ASP A 23 -9.46 25.41 15.63
C ASP A 23 -8.28 26.13 14.94
N ASN A 24 -7.66 26.99 15.69
CA ASN A 24 -6.46 27.77 15.48
C ASN A 24 -5.58 27.44 14.24
N GLN A 25 -5.36 28.46 13.43
CA GLN A 25 -4.37 28.56 12.36
C GLN A 25 -2.98 28.06 12.82
N SER A 26 -2.70 26.81 12.51
CA SER A 26 -1.36 26.29 12.34
C SER A 26 -1.28 25.78 10.90
N THR A 27 -0.29 26.21 10.16
CA THR A 27 0.06 25.77 8.80
C THR A 27 0.39 24.26 8.80
N ALA A 28 -0.61 23.41 8.99
CA ALA A 28 -0.49 21.97 8.92
C ALA A 28 -0.35 21.58 7.46
N SER A 29 0.89 21.34 7.02
CA SER A 29 1.15 20.71 5.71
C SER A 29 0.33 19.42 5.62
N HIS A 30 -0.55 19.32 4.61
CA HIS A 30 -1.37 18.12 4.40
C HIS A 30 -0.46 16.90 4.18
N VAL A 31 -0.44 15.96 5.13
CA VAL A 31 0.41 14.76 5.10
C VAL A 31 -0.21 13.62 4.28
N VAL A 32 -1.54 13.68 4.04
CA VAL A 32 -2.30 12.76 3.18
C VAL A 32 -3.26 13.58 2.35
N SER A 33 -3.13 13.51 1.03
CA SER A 33 -4.12 14.09 0.10
C SER A 33 -5.26 13.07 -0.12
N VAL A 34 -6.49 13.56 -0.18
CA VAL A 34 -7.68 12.71 -0.31
C VAL A 34 -8.46 13.11 -1.55
N TYR A 35 -8.66 12.15 -2.44
CA TYR A 35 -9.48 12.32 -3.65
C TYR A 35 -10.66 11.35 -3.54
N LYS A 36 -11.83 11.90 -3.32
CA LYS A 36 -13.05 11.12 -3.14
C LYS A 36 -13.86 11.11 -4.44
N GLY A 37 -14.24 9.91 -4.89
CA GLY A 37 -15.10 9.74 -6.07
C GLY A 37 -16.44 10.46 -5.94
N ILE A 38 -16.93 10.99 -7.05
CA ILE A 38 -18.23 11.68 -7.11
C ILE A 38 -19.33 10.69 -6.71
N GLY A 39 -20.14 11.07 -5.72
CA GLY A 39 -21.24 10.24 -5.24
C GLY A 39 -20.95 9.43 -3.97
N LEU A 40 -19.69 9.16 -3.64
CA LEU A 40 -19.35 8.60 -2.33
C LEU A 40 -19.67 9.62 -1.23
N LYS A 41 -20.67 9.33 -0.38
CA LYS A 41 -21.10 10.22 0.70
C LYS A 41 -20.90 9.51 2.03
N ARG A 42 -20.45 10.26 3.03
CA ARG A 42 -20.35 9.77 4.40
C ARG A 42 -21.74 9.68 5.04
N GLY A 43 -22.08 8.52 5.59
CA GLY A 43 -23.23 8.31 6.46
C GLY A 43 -22.87 8.47 7.94
N ALA A 44 -23.86 8.48 8.81
CA ALA A 44 -23.69 8.40 10.26
C ALA A 44 -23.27 6.99 10.69
N GLU A 45 -23.83 5.97 10.04
CA GLU A 45 -23.60 4.56 10.31
C GLU A 45 -22.54 3.95 9.37
N ILE A 46 -22.00 2.78 9.73
CA ILE A 46 -21.15 1.97 8.87
C ILE A 46 -21.99 1.53 7.67
N SER A 47 -21.39 1.61 6.48
CA SER A 47 -22.03 1.12 5.25
C SER A 47 -22.24 -0.40 5.32
N PRO A 48 -23.40 -0.91 4.90
CA PRO A 48 -23.63 -2.35 4.82
C PRO A 48 -22.78 -3.02 3.71
N GLU A 49 -22.32 -2.26 2.72
CA GLU A 49 -21.48 -2.78 1.64
C GLU A 49 -20.05 -2.94 2.13
N PRO A 50 -19.45 -4.15 2.06
CA PRO A 50 -18.07 -4.37 2.45
C PRO A 50 -17.12 -3.46 1.67
N LYS A 51 -16.11 -2.91 2.35
CA LYS A 51 -15.10 -2.03 1.73
C LYS A 51 -13.88 -2.83 1.33
N HIS A 52 -13.30 -2.49 0.18
CA HIS A 52 -12.09 -3.09 -0.34
C HIS A 52 -10.94 -2.11 -0.26
N PHE A 53 -9.80 -2.55 0.30
CA PHE A 53 -8.62 -1.71 0.50
C PHE A 53 -7.49 -2.20 -0.40
N VAL A 54 -6.85 -1.26 -1.10
CA VAL A 54 -5.76 -1.57 -2.04
C VAL A 54 -4.58 -0.69 -1.69
N PHE A 55 -3.45 -1.30 -1.37
CA PHE A 55 -2.21 -0.61 -1.04
C PHE A 55 -1.19 -0.76 -2.16
N ASP A 56 -0.48 0.30 -2.44
CA ASP A 56 0.83 0.20 -3.04
C ASP A 56 1.85 -0.29 -2.00
N LEU A 57 2.99 -0.82 -2.47
CA LEU A 57 4.02 -1.38 -1.61
C LEU A 57 5.10 -0.35 -1.28
N ASP A 58 5.86 0.07 -2.30
CA ASP A 58 7.06 0.89 -2.15
C ASP A 58 6.69 2.34 -1.81
N GLU A 59 7.38 2.94 -0.87
CA GLU A 59 7.15 4.26 -0.29
C GLU A 59 5.73 4.47 0.29
N THR A 60 4.88 3.44 0.24
CA THR A 60 3.53 3.42 0.85
C THR A 60 3.52 2.61 2.14
N LEU A 61 3.77 1.31 2.08
CA LEU A 61 3.89 0.43 3.26
C LEU A 61 5.29 0.49 3.88
N GLY A 62 6.32 0.69 3.05
CA GLY A 62 7.71 0.73 3.48
C GLY A 62 8.62 1.27 2.40
N SER A 63 9.92 1.30 2.66
CA SER A 63 10.97 1.75 1.73
C SER A 63 11.94 0.60 1.51
N PHE A 64 11.71 -0.19 0.44
CA PHE A 64 12.40 -1.46 0.24
C PHE A 64 13.52 -1.43 -0.80
N SER A 65 13.81 -0.28 -1.39
CA SER A 65 14.85 -0.14 -2.42
C SER A 65 16.25 -0.52 -1.92
N ASP A 66 16.60 -0.14 -0.67
CA ASP A 66 17.89 -0.48 -0.10
C ASP A 66 17.94 -1.94 0.33
N LEU A 67 16.82 -2.52 0.79
CA LEU A 67 16.68 -3.95 1.04
C LEU A 67 16.95 -4.76 -0.24
N TYR A 68 16.37 -4.34 -1.38
CA TYR A 68 16.60 -5.00 -2.65
C TYR A 68 18.06 -4.89 -3.12
N THR A 69 18.66 -3.71 -2.96
CA THR A 69 20.08 -3.49 -3.29
C THR A 69 20.99 -4.38 -2.46
N LEU A 70 20.71 -4.51 -1.17
CA LEU A 70 21.40 -5.42 -0.26
C LEU A 70 21.24 -6.88 -0.69
N PHE A 71 20.02 -7.31 -0.99
CA PHE A 71 19.72 -8.66 -1.48
C PHE A 71 20.54 -8.99 -2.72
N GLN A 72 20.51 -8.14 -3.74
CA GLN A 72 21.27 -8.36 -4.98
C GLN A 72 22.79 -8.45 -4.72
N CYS A 73 23.31 -7.59 -3.83
CA CYS A 73 24.72 -7.60 -3.48
C CYS A 73 25.13 -8.92 -2.81
N ILE A 74 24.32 -9.40 -1.85
CA ILE A 74 24.61 -10.63 -1.11
C ILE A 74 24.38 -11.86 -2.00
N ASP A 75 23.34 -11.87 -2.83
CA ASP A 75 23.09 -12.95 -3.77
C ASP A 75 24.23 -13.13 -4.76
N LYS A 76 24.73 -12.03 -5.31
CA LYS A 76 25.94 -12.03 -6.15
C LYS A 76 27.19 -12.46 -5.38
N PHE A 77 27.33 -12.03 -4.13
CA PHE A 77 28.47 -12.40 -3.28
C PHE A 77 28.50 -13.91 -3.00
N GLN A 78 27.37 -14.51 -2.61
CA GLN A 78 27.31 -15.96 -2.36
C GLN A 78 27.60 -16.77 -3.63
N THR A 79 27.12 -16.31 -4.79
CA THR A 79 27.42 -16.92 -6.10
C THR A 79 28.93 -16.89 -6.39
N ASP A 80 29.57 -15.72 -6.27
CA ASP A 80 30.98 -15.51 -6.60
C ASP A 80 31.95 -16.26 -5.68
N TYR A 81 31.56 -16.51 -4.42
CA TYR A 81 32.37 -17.25 -3.44
C TYR A 81 31.92 -18.69 -3.24
N ALA A 82 30.91 -19.17 -3.99
CA ALA A 82 30.34 -20.50 -3.86
C ALA A 82 30.00 -20.87 -2.40
N ILE A 83 29.33 -19.94 -1.70
CA ILE A 83 28.87 -20.10 -0.33
C ILE A 83 27.34 -19.99 -0.29
N ASN A 84 26.74 -20.60 0.72
CA ASN A 84 25.30 -20.52 0.95
C ASN A 84 25.06 -19.75 2.27
N LEU A 85 24.55 -18.52 2.19
CA LEU A 85 24.29 -17.66 3.32
C LEU A 85 22.84 -17.73 3.80
N TYR A 86 21.94 -18.16 2.93
CA TYR A 86 20.53 -18.34 3.25
C TYR A 86 19.91 -19.38 2.31
N PRO A 87 18.89 -20.12 2.76
CA PRO A 87 18.28 -21.19 1.96
C PRO A 87 17.48 -20.65 0.76
N ASP A 88 16.84 -19.48 0.91
CA ASP A 88 16.01 -18.84 -0.08
C ASP A 88 15.88 -17.34 0.16
N ALA A 89 15.33 -16.62 -0.82
CA ALA A 89 15.15 -15.16 -0.76
C ALA A 89 14.25 -14.73 0.41
N ALA A 90 13.20 -15.50 0.73
CA ALA A 90 12.29 -15.17 1.81
C ALA A 90 13.00 -15.19 3.17
N SER A 91 13.82 -16.20 3.42
CA SER A 91 14.62 -16.32 4.65
C SER A 91 15.54 -15.12 4.85
N PHE A 92 16.23 -14.68 3.78
CA PHE A 92 17.08 -13.50 3.84
C PHE A 92 16.29 -12.21 4.08
N ILE A 93 15.19 -12.01 3.35
CA ILE A 93 14.34 -10.82 3.47
C ILE A 93 13.77 -10.74 4.87
N HIS A 94 13.22 -11.84 5.41
CA HIS A 94 12.64 -11.89 6.75
C HIS A 94 13.68 -11.57 7.83
N GLU A 95 14.87 -12.18 7.75
CA GLU A 95 15.95 -11.91 8.70
C GLU A 95 16.39 -10.44 8.64
N THR A 96 16.51 -9.88 7.44
CA THR A 96 16.92 -8.49 7.26
C THR A 96 15.84 -7.52 7.78
N LEU A 97 14.56 -7.81 7.57
CA LEU A 97 13.46 -7.01 8.10
C LEU A 97 13.35 -7.12 9.63
N ASP A 98 13.75 -8.23 10.22
CA ASP A 98 13.83 -8.38 11.68
C ASP A 98 14.89 -7.46 12.31
N VAL A 99 16.04 -7.32 11.67
CA VAL A 99 17.14 -6.49 12.18
C VAL A 99 17.06 -5.03 11.72
N CYS A 100 16.24 -4.73 10.70
CA CYS A 100 16.02 -3.40 10.14
C CYS A 100 14.51 -3.07 10.02
N PRO A 101 13.76 -3.01 11.12
CA PRO A 101 12.32 -2.76 11.10
C PRO A 101 11.95 -1.39 10.53
N GLU A 102 12.91 -0.45 10.48
CA GLU A 102 12.76 0.87 9.87
C GLU A 102 12.54 0.84 8.36
N PHE A 103 12.65 -0.32 7.70
CA PHE A 103 12.20 -0.46 6.31
C PHE A 103 10.68 -0.29 6.20
N PHE A 104 9.92 -0.57 7.25
CA PHE A 104 8.48 -0.30 7.28
C PHE A 104 8.17 1.13 7.72
N ARG A 105 7.11 1.69 7.14
CA ARG A 105 6.58 2.99 7.56
C ARG A 105 6.17 2.94 9.04
N TYR A 106 6.60 3.92 9.81
CA TYR A 106 6.23 4.03 11.22
C TYR A 106 4.71 4.07 11.43
N GLY A 107 4.20 3.17 12.26
CA GLY A 107 2.80 3.05 12.60
C GLY A 107 1.90 2.44 11.52
N ILE A 108 2.46 1.89 10.44
CA ILE A 108 1.67 1.18 9.42
C ILE A 108 1.08 -0.13 9.97
N GLU A 109 1.78 -0.79 10.89
CA GLU A 109 1.31 -1.97 11.61
C GLU A 109 -0.09 -1.74 12.20
N ILE A 110 -0.28 -0.63 12.92
CA ILE A 110 -1.57 -0.29 13.56
C ILE A 110 -2.69 -0.15 12.52
N VAL A 111 -2.37 0.38 11.32
CA VAL A 111 -3.32 0.51 10.22
C VAL A 111 -3.73 -0.86 9.68
N LEU A 112 -2.76 -1.75 9.49
CA LEU A 112 -2.98 -3.10 8.96
C LEU A 112 -3.71 -4.00 9.98
N GLU A 113 -3.34 -3.92 11.27
CA GLU A 113 -4.09 -4.58 12.35
C GLU A 113 -5.55 -4.15 12.41
N TYR A 114 -5.81 -2.85 12.25
CA TYR A 114 -7.18 -2.35 12.22
C TYR A 114 -7.96 -2.96 11.06
N LEU A 115 -7.39 -3.01 9.86
CA LEU A 115 -8.03 -3.61 8.70
C LEU A 115 -8.24 -5.12 8.86
N TYR A 116 -7.29 -5.82 9.46
CA TYR A 116 -7.41 -7.23 9.80
C TYR A 116 -8.62 -7.48 10.71
N LYS A 117 -8.76 -6.71 11.79
CA LYS A 117 -9.92 -6.77 12.69
C LYS A 117 -11.24 -6.45 11.98
N GLN A 118 -11.25 -5.50 11.03
CA GLN A 118 -12.45 -5.20 10.23
C GLN A 118 -12.78 -6.34 9.26
N LYS A 119 -11.77 -7.03 8.74
CA LYS A 119 -11.95 -8.21 7.88
C LYS A 119 -12.54 -9.37 8.65
N GLU A 120 -12.01 -9.67 9.83
CA GLU A 120 -12.57 -10.68 10.76
C GLU A 120 -14.02 -10.37 11.16
N ALA A 121 -14.37 -9.09 11.27
CA ALA A 121 -15.74 -8.64 11.56
C ALA A 121 -16.67 -8.65 10.33
N GLY A 122 -16.18 -9.05 9.14
CA GLY A 122 -16.97 -9.06 7.90
C GLY A 122 -17.28 -7.68 7.30
N LEU A 123 -16.66 -6.61 7.81
CA LEU A 123 -16.85 -5.25 7.33
C LEU A 123 -15.89 -4.87 6.19
N CYS A 124 -14.76 -5.55 6.11
CA CYS A 124 -13.79 -5.43 5.03
C CYS A 124 -13.93 -6.59 4.07
N GLY A 125 -14.24 -6.30 2.81
CA GLY A 125 -14.43 -7.30 1.75
C GLY A 125 -13.12 -7.83 1.15
N GLY A 126 -12.00 -7.15 1.41
CA GLY A 126 -10.67 -7.60 1.03
C GLY A 126 -9.62 -6.52 1.16
N VAL A 127 -8.38 -6.97 1.37
CA VAL A 127 -7.16 -6.14 1.41
C VAL A 127 -6.19 -6.66 0.36
N TYR A 128 -5.69 -5.78 -0.50
CA TYR A 128 -4.94 -6.13 -1.68
C TYR A 128 -3.65 -5.30 -1.79
N ILE A 129 -2.66 -5.87 -2.44
CA ILE A 129 -1.48 -5.12 -2.90
C ILE A 129 -1.63 -4.88 -4.41
N TYR A 130 -1.35 -3.65 -4.86
CA TYR A 130 -1.26 -3.30 -6.28
C TYR A 130 0.02 -2.51 -6.52
N THR A 131 1.05 -3.21 -6.99
CA THR A 131 2.39 -2.63 -7.13
C THR A 131 2.89 -2.64 -8.57
N ASN A 132 3.83 -1.75 -8.88
CA ASN A 132 4.66 -1.75 -10.08
C ASN A 132 6.08 -2.24 -9.81
N ASN A 133 6.33 -2.82 -8.62
CA ASN A 133 7.63 -3.35 -8.26
C ASN A 133 8.09 -4.43 -9.26
N VAL A 134 9.31 -4.28 -9.76
CA VAL A 134 9.95 -5.18 -10.74
C VAL A 134 11.13 -5.94 -10.16
N CYS A 135 11.28 -5.96 -8.84
CA CYS A 135 12.33 -6.68 -8.15
C CYS A 135 12.22 -8.20 -8.38
N LEU A 136 13.37 -8.85 -8.56
CA LEU A 136 13.48 -10.29 -8.67
C LEU A 136 13.98 -10.89 -7.34
N PRO A 137 13.63 -12.12 -7.02
CA PRO A 137 12.76 -13.03 -7.79
C PRO A 137 11.30 -12.55 -7.85
N ASP A 138 10.51 -13.14 -8.74
CA ASP A 138 9.08 -12.83 -8.92
C ASP A 138 8.28 -12.91 -7.60
N SER A 139 8.79 -13.63 -6.61
CA SER A 139 8.23 -13.74 -5.25
C SER A 139 8.54 -12.54 -4.33
N TRP A 140 9.35 -11.55 -4.76
CA TRP A 140 9.83 -10.45 -3.92
C TRP A 140 8.71 -9.79 -3.09
N THR A 141 7.65 -9.36 -3.76
CA THR A 141 6.49 -8.75 -3.09
C THR A 141 5.82 -9.73 -2.12
N SER A 142 5.70 -11.00 -2.49
CA SER A 142 5.11 -12.04 -1.64
C SER A 142 5.96 -12.32 -0.40
N CYS A 143 7.29 -12.24 -0.50
CA CYS A 143 8.18 -12.38 0.66
C CYS A 143 7.97 -11.24 1.68
N ILE A 144 7.78 -10.01 1.21
CA ILE A 144 7.52 -8.86 2.09
C ILE A 144 6.14 -8.97 2.73
N THR A 145 5.10 -9.32 1.96
CA THR A 145 3.73 -9.45 2.49
C THR A 145 3.60 -10.61 3.46
N SER A 146 4.24 -11.75 3.19
CA SER A 146 4.27 -12.89 4.11
C SER A 146 5.01 -12.56 5.42
N TYR A 147 6.08 -11.76 5.35
CA TYR A 147 6.73 -11.24 6.54
C TYR A 147 5.77 -10.39 7.38
N ILE A 148 5.04 -9.45 6.75
CA ILE A 148 4.05 -8.61 7.43
C ILE A 148 3.03 -9.47 8.17
N GLU A 149 2.45 -10.46 7.47
CA GLU A 149 1.43 -11.33 8.04
C GLU A 149 1.98 -12.18 9.20
N HIS A 150 3.17 -12.72 9.04
CA HIS A 150 3.81 -13.52 10.09
C HIS A 150 4.23 -12.67 11.29
N LYS A 151 4.97 -11.58 11.04
CA LYS A 151 5.58 -10.74 12.09
C LYS A 151 4.54 -10.08 12.99
N TRP A 152 3.44 -9.62 12.41
CA TRP A 152 2.37 -8.91 13.13
C TRP A 152 1.15 -9.78 13.43
N ASN A 153 1.27 -11.10 13.18
CA ASN A 153 0.19 -12.08 13.41
C ASN A 153 -1.13 -11.70 12.70
N LEU A 154 -1.03 -11.33 11.42
CA LEU A 154 -2.13 -10.89 10.56
C LEU A 154 -2.37 -11.90 9.43
N HIS A 155 -2.38 -13.19 9.73
CA HIS A 155 -2.46 -14.28 8.76
C HIS A 155 -3.69 -14.17 7.86
N GLY A 156 -3.46 -14.13 6.53
CA GLY A 156 -4.53 -13.98 5.55
C GLY A 156 -5.07 -12.54 5.45
N LEU A 157 -4.31 -11.54 5.86
CA LEU A 157 -4.68 -10.13 5.67
C LEU A 157 -4.79 -9.81 4.17
N PHE A 158 -3.77 -10.16 3.39
CA PHE A 158 -3.71 -9.85 1.97
C PHE A 158 -4.35 -10.95 1.11
N ASP A 159 -5.49 -10.65 0.48
CA ASP A 159 -6.22 -11.62 -0.36
C ASP A 159 -5.55 -11.84 -1.72
N THR A 160 -4.98 -10.79 -2.31
CA THR A 160 -4.35 -10.87 -3.64
C THR A 160 -3.26 -9.81 -3.77
N ILE A 161 -2.18 -10.20 -4.45
CA ILE A 161 -1.09 -9.32 -4.84
C ILE A 161 -1.15 -9.13 -6.36
N ILE A 162 -1.48 -7.92 -6.81
CA ILE A 162 -1.42 -7.53 -8.22
C ILE A 162 -0.02 -6.98 -8.48
N ARG A 163 0.77 -7.73 -9.25
CA ARG A 163 2.17 -7.43 -9.55
C ARG A 163 2.32 -6.47 -10.74
N ALA A 164 3.56 -6.16 -11.09
CA ALA A 164 3.88 -5.41 -12.30
C ALA A 164 3.31 -6.10 -13.55
N PHE A 165 2.89 -5.30 -14.56
CA PHE A 165 2.38 -5.84 -15.81
C PHE A 165 3.42 -6.70 -16.52
N LYS A 166 4.65 -6.18 -16.64
CA LYS A 166 5.78 -6.88 -17.29
C LYS A 166 7.08 -6.60 -16.54
N ILE A 167 7.96 -7.60 -16.54
CA ILE A 167 9.36 -7.49 -16.10
C ILE A 167 10.20 -8.01 -17.26
N ASP A 168 11.17 -7.23 -17.73
CA ASP A 168 12.07 -7.58 -18.84
C ASP A 168 11.32 -8.11 -20.10
N GLY A 169 10.21 -7.46 -20.44
CA GLY A 169 9.35 -7.83 -21.58
C GLY A 169 8.40 -8.99 -21.33
N ARG A 170 8.61 -9.80 -20.29
CA ARG A 170 7.76 -10.94 -19.92
C ARG A 170 6.53 -10.45 -19.16
N ILE A 171 5.34 -10.89 -19.56
CA ILE A 171 4.09 -10.62 -18.85
C ILE A 171 4.10 -11.37 -17.51
N ILE A 172 3.95 -10.64 -16.42
CA ILE A 172 3.88 -11.15 -15.05
C ILE A 172 2.44 -11.18 -14.55
N GLU A 173 1.69 -10.10 -14.82
CA GLU A 173 0.27 -10.01 -14.45
C GLU A 173 -0.60 -9.97 -15.70
N PRO A 174 -1.14 -11.11 -16.14
CA PRO A 174 -1.85 -11.22 -17.43
C PRO A 174 -3.18 -10.44 -17.45
N ASN A 175 -3.77 -10.17 -16.30
CA ASN A 175 -5.02 -9.40 -16.19
C ASN A 175 -4.80 -7.88 -16.22
N ARG A 176 -3.55 -7.41 -16.24
CA ARG A 176 -3.21 -6.02 -16.52
C ARG A 176 -3.02 -5.79 -18.01
N THR A 177 -3.31 -4.59 -18.47
CA THR A 177 -3.15 -4.19 -19.89
C THR A 177 -2.06 -3.13 -20.06
N THR A 178 -1.58 -2.53 -18.98
CA THR A 178 -0.62 -1.42 -19.00
C THR A 178 0.26 -1.42 -17.75
N HIS A 179 1.41 -0.74 -17.85
CA HIS A 179 2.28 -0.47 -16.71
C HIS A 179 1.67 0.53 -15.71
N GLU A 180 0.73 1.37 -16.14
CA GLU A 180 0.04 2.28 -15.24
C GLU A 180 -0.94 1.51 -14.35
N LYS A 181 -1.12 1.97 -13.12
CA LYS A 181 -2.22 1.49 -12.27
C LYS A 181 -3.53 2.12 -12.75
N THR A 182 -4.51 1.26 -13.08
CA THR A 182 -5.81 1.70 -13.57
C THR A 182 -6.95 0.99 -12.85
N HIS A 183 -8.07 1.68 -12.66
CA HIS A 183 -9.26 1.08 -12.06
C HIS A 183 -9.83 -0.11 -12.87
N PRO A 184 -9.87 -0.11 -14.23
CA PRO A 184 -10.30 -1.28 -14.98
C PRO A 184 -9.37 -2.50 -14.80
N ASP A 185 -8.04 -2.30 -14.75
CA ASP A 185 -7.10 -3.39 -14.49
C ASP A 185 -7.28 -3.94 -13.08
N LEU A 186 -7.46 -3.08 -12.09
CA LEU A 186 -7.75 -3.49 -10.71
C LEU A 186 -8.95 -4.43 -10.65
N LEU A 187 -10.07 -4.05 -11.27
CA LEU A 187 -11.27 -4.88 -11.31
C LEU A 187 -11.03 -6.24 -11.98
N ARG A 188 -10.29 -6.25 -13.11
CA ARG A 188 -9.97 -7.50 -13.82
C ARG A 188 -9.09 -8.42 -13.00
N CYS A 189 -8.05 -7.88 -12.38
CA CYS A 189 -7.13 -8.66 -11.54
C CYS A 189 -7.83 -9.28 -10.32
N LEU A 190 -8.80 -8.57 -9.75
CA LEU A 190 -9.53 -9.03 -8.56
C LEU A 190 -10.84 -9.77 -8.88
N PHE A 191 -11.25 -9.84 -10.15
CA PHE A 191 -12.54 -10.42 -10.57
C PHE A 191 -13.74 -9.83 -9.83
N LEU A 192 -13.69 -8.52 -9.56
CA LEU A 192 -14.71 -7.81 -8.80
C LEU A 192 -15.69 -7.04 -9.71
N PRO A 193 -16.94 -6.87 -9.26
CA PRO A 193 -17.95 -6.12 -10.00
C PRO A 193 -17.56 -4.66 -10.25
N ALA A 194 -18.02 -4.07 -11.38
CA ALA A 194 -17.70 -2.71 -11.78
C ALA A 194 -18.13 -1.61 -10.76
N LYS A 195 -19.06 -1.93 -9.85
CA LYS A 195 -19.56 -1.01 -8.81
C LYS A 195 -18.88 -1.21 -7.46
N THR A 196 -17.84 -2.04 -7.36
CA THR A 196 -17.10 -2.25 -6.12
C THR A 196 -16.47 -0.94 -5.64
N GLU A 197 -16.66 -0.65 -4.36
CA GLU A 197 -16.13 0.55 -3.73
C GLU A 197 -14.75 0.26 -3.12
N PHE A 198 -13.75 1.05 -3.51
CA PHE A 198 -12.38 0.89 -3.06
C PHE A 198 -11.88 2.08 -2.24
N CYS A 199 -11.04 1.78 -1.27
CA CYS A 199 -10.05 2.70 -0.73
C CYS A 199 -8.70 2.35 -1.33
N PHE A 200 -8.17 3.22 -2.20
CA PHE A 200 -6.87 3.03 -2.85
C PHE A 200 -5.82 3.93 -2.17
N ILE A 201 -4.74 3.32 -1.68
CA ILE A 201 -3.70 3.98 -0.90
C ILE A 201 -2.37 3.85 -1.64
N ASP A 202 -1.82 4.97 -2.11
CA ASP A 202 -0.61 5.01 -2.94
C ASP A 202 0.05 6.38 -2.83
N ASN A 203 1.35 6.45 -2.55
CA ASN A 203 2.10 7.68 -2.44
C ASN A 203 2.23 8.42 -3.79
N THR A 204 2.15 7.70 -4.90
CA THR A 204 2.22 8.24 -6.26
C THR A 204 0.82 8.46 -6.83
N MET A 205 0.61 9.60 -7.50
CA MET A 205 -0.67 9.89 -8.15
C MET A 205 -0.83 9.10 -9.45
N HIS A 206 -1.86 8.26 -9.50
CA HIS A 206 -2.29 7.53 -10.68
C HIS A 206 -3.62 8.07 -11.19
N PRO A 207 -3.65 8.95 -12.22
CA PRO A 207 -4.88 9.60 -12.68
C PRO A 207 -5.98 8.62 -13.09
N LYS A 208 -5.61 7.44 -13.67
CA LYS A 208 -6.56 6.40 -14.09
C LYS A 208 -7.14 5.58 -12.94
N MET A 209 -6.67 5.81 -11.69
CA MET A 209 -7.28 5.29 -10.47
C MET A 209 -8.33 6.24 -9.89
N LYS A 210 -8.39 7.51 -10.34
CA LYS A 210 -9.48 8.42 -9.95
C LYS A 210 -10.78 7.95 -10.58
N HIS A 211 -11.68 7.41 -9.78
CA HIS A 211 -12.95 6.87 -10.25
C HIS A 211 -14.06 7.14 -9.23
N ARG A 212 -15.33 7.15 -9.70
CA ARG A 212 -16.49 7.45 -8.85
C ARG A 212 -16.66 6.51 -7.65
N TYR A 213 -16.17 5.28 -7.73
CA TYR A 213 -16.22 4.26 -6.68
C TYR A 213 -14.91 4.17 -5.88
N VAL A 214 -13.97 5.08 -6.07
CA VAL A 214 -12.68 5.06 -5.40
C VAL A 214 -12.53 6.24 -4.45
N CYS A 215 -12.21 5.95 -3.20
CA CYS A 215 -11.63 6.90 -2.27
C CYS A 215 -10.12 6.76 -2.33
N TYR A 216 -9.41 7.71 -2.93
CA TYR A 216 -7.97 7.66 -3.10
C TYR A 216 -7.28 8.45 -1.99
N LEU A 217 -6.46 7.78 -1.23
CA LEU A 217 -5.60 8.35 -0.19
C LEU A 217 -4.16 8.38 -0.70
N GLN A 218 -3.61 9.56 -0.86
CA GLN A 218 -2.22 9.75 -1.28
C GLN A 218 -1.39 10.24 -0.09
N PRO A 219 -0.70 9.34 0.64
CA PRO A 219 0.23 9.73 1.69
C PRO A 219 1.49 10.35 1.10
N LYS A 220 2.22 11.13 1.89
CA LYS A 220 3.60 11.46 1.54
C LYS A 220 4.44 10.19 1.43
N PRO A 221 5.38 10.11 0.46
CA PRO A 221 6.24 8.94 0.33
C PRO A 221 7.06 8.71 1.60
N TYR A 222 7.28 7.45 1.93
CA TYR A 222 8.10 7.02 3.05
C TYR A 222 9.51 6.67 2.61
N TYR A 223 10.49 7.12 3.38
CA TYR A 223 11.88 6.72 3.22
C TYR A 223 12.46 6.38 4.59
N HIS A 224 13.12 5.22 4.73
CA HIS A 224 13.75 4.84 5.98
C HIS A 224 14.96 5.72 6.32
N VAL A 225 15.29 5.79 7.61
CA VAL A 225 16.38 6.63 8.15
C VAL A 225 17.75 5.95 8.14
N LEU A 226 17.78 4.61 7.99
CA LEU A 226 19.02 3.84 8.12
C LEU A 226 20.07 4.24 7.09
N THR A 227 21.29 4.42 7.56
CA THR A 227 22.46 4.54 6.69
C THR A 227 22.89 3.16 6.19
N GLN A 228 23.66 3.11 5.11
CA GLN A 228 24.20 1.85 4.59
C GLN A 228 25.08 1.14 5.61
N SER A 229 25.86 1.91 6.37
CA SER A 229 26.74 1.37 7.41
C SER A 229 25.93 0.74 8.55
N GLU A 230 24.81 1.34 8.93
CA GLU A 230 23.90 0.76 9.94
C GLU A 230 23.24 -0.52 9.43
N ILE A 231 22.71 -0.51 8.19
CA ILE A 231 22.13 -1.72 7.58
C ILE A 231 23.19 -2.82 7.54
N PHE A 232 24.40 -2.51 7.06
CA PHE A 232 25.48 -3.47 6.99
C PHE A 232 25.86 -4.02 8.37
N ALA A 233 26.06 -3.14 9.36
CA ALA A 233 26.44 -3.56 10.73
C ALA A 233 25.40 -4.51 11.35
N ARG A 234 24.10 -4.23 11.15
CA ARG A 234 23.01 -5.09 11.65
C ARG A 234 23.00 -6.44 10.95
N VAL A 235 23.11 -6.45 9.61
CA VAL A 235 23.18 -7.71 8.84
C VAL A 235 24.45 -8.51 9.15
N ALA A 236 25.59 -7.84 9.33
CA ALA A 236 26.83 -8.49 9.75
C ALA A 236 26.73 -9.17 11.11
N SER A 237 25.86 -8.67 12.00
CA SER A 237 25.58 -9.23 13.32
C SER A 237 24.44 -10.26 13.32
N SER A 238 23.79 -10.50 12.20
CA SER A 238 22.68 -11.46 12.03
C SER A 238 23.21 -12.88 11.76
N LYS A 239 22.31 -13.84 11.61
CA LYS A 239 22.65 -15.23 11.27
C LYS A 239 23.42 -15.29 9.94
N THR A 240 22.96 -14.54 8.93
CA THR A 240 23.63 -14.41 7.62
C THR A 240 25.06 -13.88 7.80
N GLY A 241 25.26 -12.86 8.63
CA GLY A 241 26.57 -12.31 8.93
C GLY A 241 27.52 -13.33 9.59
N MET A 242 27.01 -14.14 10.52
CA MET A 242 27.80 -15.20 11.17
C MET A 242 28.30 -16.26 10.18
N LEU A 243 27.54 -16.55 9.14
CA LEU A 243 27.89 -17.51 8.09
C LEU A 243 28.98 -16.99 7.12
N LEU A 244 29.27 -15.68 7.13
CA LEU A 244 30.31 -15.08 6.30
C LEU A 244 31.73 -15.53 6.66
N ASN A 245 31.92 -16.06 7.87
CA ASN A 245 33.13 -16.72 8.32
C ASN A 245 34.45 -15.99 7.94
N GLY A 246 34.61 -14.77 8.44
CA GLY A 246 35.78 -13.90 8.18
C GLY A 246 35.75 -13.14 6.84
N ARG A 247 34.72 -13.29 6.01
CA ARG A 247 34.59 -12.56 4.75
C ARG A 247 33.80 -11.23 4.86
N ILE A 248 33.43 -10.83 6.07
CA ILE A 248 32.63 -9.61 6.33
C ILE A 248 33.25 -8.38 5.65
N GLY A 249 34.57 -8.14 5.81
CA GLY A 249 35.22 -6.98 5.18
C GLY A 249 35.18 -6.99 3.65
N LYS A 250 35.18 -8.19 3.03
CA LYS A 250 35.02 -8.31 1.57
C LYS A 250 33.59 -7.96 1.12
N LEU A 251 32.61 -8.38 1.89
CA LEU A 251 31.21 -8.04 1.63
C LEU A 251 30.98 -6.55 1.81
N GLU A 252 31.53 -5.93 2.86
CA GLU A 252 31.40 -4.50 3.10
C GLU A 252 31.95 -3.67 1.94
N MET A 253 33.14 -4.02 1.47
CA MET A 253 33.79 -3.34 0.33
C MET A 253 32.91 -3.48 -0.94
N ARG A 254 32.41 -4.69 -1.22
CA ARG A 254 31.51 -4.94 -2.35
C ARG A 254 30.19 -4.18 -2.24
N MET A 255 29.60 -4.13 -1.07
CA MET A 255 28.38 -3.34 -0.86
C MET A 255 28.61 -1.87 -1.14
N ARG A 256 29.71 -1.30 -0.65
CA ARG A 256 30.08 0.09 -0.92
C ARG A 256 30.16 0.36 -2.42
N ASP A 257 30.89 -0.48 -3.16
CA ASP A 257 31.01 -0.36 -4.61
C ASP A 257 29.66 -0.51 -5.32
N TRP A 258 28.84 -1.44 -4.86
CA TRP A 258 27.50 -1.68 -5.43
C TRP A 258 26.57 -0.48 -5.26
N TYR A 259 26.58 0.15 -4.09
CA TYR A 259 25.78 1.34 -3.83
C TYR A 259 26.29 2.57 -4.61
N VAL A 260 27.61 2.71 -4.77
CA VAL A 260 28.22 3.75 -5.63
C VAL A 260 27.72 3.58 -7.07
N ASN A 261 27.85 2.38 -7.61
CA ASN A 261 27.46 2.07 -9.00
C ASN A 261 25.95 2.21 -9.23
N ALA A 262 25.13 1.96 -8.22
CA ALA A 262 23.68 2.17 -8.28
C ALA A 262 23.28 3.66 -8.20
N GLY A 263 24.21 4.60 -8.10
CA GLY A 263 23.94 6.04 -7.97
C GLY A 263 23.26 6.44 -6.67
N ARG A 264 23.19 5.53 -5.69
CA ARG A 264 22.38 5.70 -4.46
C ARG A 264 23.10 6.40 -3.32
N LEU A 265 24.44 6.61 -3.42
CA LEU A 265 25.20 7.33 -2.40
C LEU A 265 24.90 8.82 -2.34
N ILE A 266 24.52 9.43 -3.46
CA ILE A 266 24.40 10.88 -3.61
C ILE A 266 23.08 11.41 -3.04
N ASP A 267 22.02 10.60 -3.02
CA ASP A 267 20.67 11.04 -2.69
C ASP A 267 20.39 11.15 -1.17
N ARG A 268 21.32 10.68 -0.33
CA ARG A 268 21.14 10.64 1.13
C ARG A 268 21.39 11.97 1.85
N ALA A 269 22.24 12.84 1.30
CA ALA A 269 22.42 14.17 1.87
C ALA A 269 21.12 15.01 1.80
N ALA A 270 20.28 14.76 0.78
CA ALA A 270 18.94 15.35 0.66
C ALA A 270 17.89 14.67 1.58
N ARG A 271 18.12 13.42 1.99
CA ARG A 271 17.22 12.65 2.88
C ARG A 271 17.49 12.91 4.38
N GLN A 272 18.49 13.68 4.73
CA GLN A 272 18.94 13.90 6.11
C GLN A 272 17.95 14.68 7.00
N ILE A 273 16.85 15.17 6.44
CA ILE A 273 15.76 15.80 7.24
C ILE A 273 14.57 14.83 7.25
N TYR A 274 14.83 13.58 7.67
CA TYR A 274 13.74 12.65 7.87
C TYR A 274 13.09 12.89 9.23
N ASP A 275 11.80 13.14 9.21
CA ASP A 275 11.00 13.45 10.38
C ASP A 275 10.11 12.25 10.73
N VAL A 276 10.56 11.41 11.68
CA VAL A 276 9.78 10.28 12.22
C VAL A 276 8.41 10.76 12.71
N GLU A 277 8.33 11.96 13.27
CA GLU A 277 7.07 12.55 13.72
C GLU A 277 6.12 12.80 12.55
N LEU A 278 6.66 13.20 11.39
CA LEU A 278 5.89 13.37 10.17
C LEU A 278 5.26 12.05 9.72
N ASP A 279 6.02 10.94 9.74
CA ASP A 279 5.47 9.63 9.35
C ASP A 279 4.42 9.11 10.32
N LEU A 280 4.63 9.30 11.61
CA LEU A 280 3.59 9.01 12.60
C LEU A 280 2.33 9.84 12.36
N LYS A 281 2.46 11.11 11.94
CA LYS A 281 1.34 11.95 11.53
C LYS A 281 0.66 11.40 10.25
N VAL A 282 1.44 10.90 9.29
CA VAL A 282 0.91 10.24 8.07
C VAL A 282 0.10 9.02 8.46
N SER A 283 0.64 8.11 9.26
CA SER A 283 -0.05 6.86 9.66
C SER A 283 -1.31 7.14 10.49
N LYS A 284 -1.27 8.11 11.41
CA LYS A 284 -2.46 8.59 12.15
C LYS A 284 -3.53 9.15 11.20
N SER A 285 -3.11 9.90 10.16
CA SER A 285 -4.02 10.47 9.17
C SER A 285 -4.62 9.39 8.28
N LEU A 286 -3.81 8.41 7.82
CA LEU A 286 -4.31 7.23 7.09
C LEU A 286 -5.36 6.50 7.92
N MET A 287 -5.08 6.18 9.18
CA MET A 287 -6.03 5.54 10.09
C MET A 287 -7.33 6.33 10.20
N LYS A 288 -7.26 7.65 10.36
CA LYS A 288 -8.44 8.53 10.42
C LYS A 288 -9.28 8.43 9.15
N TYR A 289 -8.65 8.46 7.96
CA TYR A 289 -9.37 8.38 6.69
C TYR A 289 -9.90 6.99 6.41
N ILE A 290 -9.14 5.93 6.67
CA ILE A 290 -9.56 4.53 6.54
C ILE A 290 -10.82 4.27 7.38
N ARG A 291 -10.84 4.69 8.65
CA ARG A 291 -12.04 4.60 9.49
C ARG A 291 -13.25 5.31 8.86
N ARG A 292 -13.04 6.47 8.25
CA ARG A 292 -14.11 7.21 7.56
C ARG A 292 -14.65 6.48 6.33
N VAL A 293 -13.80 5.71 5.63
CA VAL A 293 -14.22 4.95 4.44
C VAL A 293 -15.30 3.93 4.78
N PHE A 294 -15.27 3.30 5.94
CA PHE A 294 -16.32 2.37 6.37
C PHE A 294 -17.71 3.02 6.50
N HIS A 295 -17.76 4.35 6.66
CA HIS A 295 -18.99 5.13 6.70
C HIS A 295 -19.36 5.78 5.34
N MET A 296 -18.62 5.49 4.28
CA MET A 296 -18.89 6.02 2.94
C MET A 296 -19.67 5.00 2.13
N SER A 297 -20.61 5.45 1.30
CA SER A 297 -21.27 4.63 0.30
C SER A 297 -21.77 5.49 -0.86
N MET A 298 -21.94 4.85 -2.02
CA MET A 298 -22.70 5.44 -3.12
C MET A 298 -24.18 5.49 -2.72
N ARG A 299 -24.76 6.67 -2.65
CA ARG A 299 -26.23 6.77 -2.49
C ARG A 299 -26.90 6.28 -3.78
N HIS A 300 -27.52 5.11 -3.75
CA HIS A 300 -28.43 4.68 -4.81
C HIS A 300 -29.72 5.49 -4.71
N PRO A 301 -30.17 6.16 -5.80
CA PRO A 301 -31.40 6.97 -5.76
C PRO A 301 -32.66 6.16 -5.46
N TYR A 302 -32.60 4.82 -5.44
CA TYR A 302 -33.74 3.94 -5.31
C TYR A 302 -34.02 3.38 -3.90
N THR A 303 -33.20 3.60 -2.90
CA THR A 303 -33.41 3.01 -1.56
C THR A 303 -34.34 3.80 -0.64
N GLN A 304 -34.91 4.91 -1.08
CA GLN A 304 -35.84 5.71 -0.25
C GLN A 304 -37.34 5.40 -0.46
N ARG A 305 -37.73 4.47 -1.36
CA ARG A 305 -39.16 4.28 -1.70
C ARG A 305 -39.88 3.11 -1.04
N ASN A 306 -39.23 2.25 -0.26
CA ASN A 306 -39.90 1.06 0.30
C ASN A 306 -39.80 0.95 1.84
N ARG A 307 -40.12 2.02 2.58
CA ARG A 307 -40.46 1.94 4.00
C ARG A 307 -41.83 2.55 4.27
N THR A 308 -42.83 2.19 3.47
CA THR A 308 -44.24 2.24 3.88
C THR A 308 -44.68 0.81 4.04
N LEU A 309 -44.65 0.31 5.28
CA LEU A 309 -45.34 -0.91 5.66
C LEU A 309 -46.84 -0.70 5.36
N PRO A 310 -47.51 -1.64 4.70
CA PRO A 310 -48.96 -1.59 4.60
C PRO A 310 -49.56 -1.80 5.99
N HIS A 311 -50.35 -0.85 6.44
CA HIS A 311 -51.19 -1.04 7.60
C HIS A 311 -52.16 -2.21 7.31
N HIS A 312 -51.99 -3.32 7.99
CA HIS A 312 -53.01 -4.36 8.07
C HIS A 312 -54.22 -3.84 8.84
N THR A 313 -55.26 -3.47 8.12
CA THR A 313 -56.56 -3.23 8.69
C THR A 313 -57.21 -4.58 9.03
N THR A 314 -57.22 -4.92 10.28
CA THR A 314 -57.98 -6.08 10.80
C THR A 314 -59.48 -5.76 10.72
N GLN A 315 -60.16 -6.30 9.71
CA GLN A 315 -61.63 -6.38 9.72
C GLN A 315 -62.06 -7.37 10.78
N LYS A 316 -62.75 -6.86 11.82
CA LYS A 316 -63.52 -7.71 12.76
C LYS A 316 -64.73 -8.24 12.05
N LEU A 317 -64.81 -9.54 11.80
CA LEU A 317 -66.07 -10.29 11.52
C LEU A 317 -66.83 -10.30 12.80
N ARG A 318 -68.06 -9.75 12.76
CA ARG A 318 -69.19 -10.03 13.73
C ARG A 318 -69.98 -11.20 13.19
N VAL A 319 -70.17 -12.20 14.03
CA VAL A 319 -71.28 -13.15 14.01
C VAL A 319 -72.25 -12.68 15.01
#